data_e4f2e51a32d721fccb4dbd9aca5bd62e
#
_entry.id   e4f2e51a32d721fccb4dbd9aca5bd62e
#
_cell.length_a   1.000
_cell.length_b   1.000
_cell.length_c   1.000
_cell.angle_alpha   90.00
_cell.angle_beta   90.00
_cell.angle_gamma   90.00
#
_symmetry.space_group_name_H-M   'P 1'
#
loop_
_entity.id
_entity.type
_entity.pdbx_description
1 polymer ?
#
loop_
_entity_poly.entity_id
_entity_poly.type
_entity_poly.pdbx_seq_one_letter_code
_entity_poly.pdbx_strand_id
1 'polypeptide(L)'
;FTPWRIGNCEIKNRIVLTSMGGTDLFGWMEKNHFDKMGARFLREAAKNNAGLVLPGCQPVYNPMFGQWLYKNKKMYEDLKEWMPEFHKTGAKLFVQLTAGFGRSFTISEMMEKLYTNKALRVLSKPFMDLDKITATASPSPNRWSDKVPSREMTREEIHEFVEAFAKSAKLLQDAGVDGVEIHAVHEGYLLDQFTLKYVNHRTDEYGGSFENRYRFAVEIVQAIKKVCGEDFPVSLRYSVLSKTKGFRKGALPGEQFTEVGRDMEESEKAVKYLQDAGYDMLNCDNGTYDAWYWAHPPVYMPENCNLEDVEHIKQFVRIPVVCAGRMNPKTAAESIAAGRLDGAGFARQFLADQEWVTKMMEDREEEIRPCILCHNGCFNMCHYKGVPNDQELSDSLHLSRCAVNAETMQWDRHFIEKTKNPRRVYYRRRNRRDGSCQSVKAS
;
A
#
# COMPACT_ATOMS: atom_id res chain seq x y z
N PHE A 1 -12.70 -17.55 9.22
CA PHE A 1 -11.28 -18.03 9.12
C PHE A 1 -11.15 -19.26 8.20
N THR A 2 -11.84 -19.27 7.05
CA THR A 2 -11.79 -20.38 6.07
C THR A 2 -10.64 -20.18 5.07
N PRO A 3 -9.98 -21.25 4.59
CA PRO A 3 -8.97 -21.14 3.55
C PRO A 3 -9.58 -20.71 2.21
N TRP A 4 -8.74 -20.19 1.34
CA TRP A 4 -9.07 -19.78 -0.02
C TRP A 4 -7.84 -19.85 -0.93
N ARG A 5 -7.99 -19.54 -2.23
CA ARG A 5 -6.89 -19.65 -3.20
C ARG A 5 -6.76 -18.40 -4.05
N ILE A 6 -5.52 -18.08 -4.40
CA ILE A 6 -5.15 -17.07 -5.39
C ILE A 6 -4.31 -17.81 -6.44
N GLY A 7 -4.86 -18.04 -7.63
CA GLY A 7 -4.27 -18.98 -8.57
C GLY A 7 -4.04 -20.33 -7.88
N ASN A 8 -2.84 -20.87 -7.93
CA ASN A 8 -2.46 -22.12 -7.26
C ASN A 8 -2.00 -21.98 -5.81
N CYS A 9 -1.91 -20.75 -5.29
CA CYS A 9 -1.48 -20.47 -3.92
C CYS A 9 -2.65 -20.58 -2.94
N GLU A 10 -2.55 -21.49 -1.98
CA GLU A 10 -3.53 -21.63 -0.90
C GLU A 10 -3.20 -20.70 0.27
N ILE A 11 -4.19 -19.95 0.73
CA ILE A 11 -4.10 -19.00 1.84
C ILE A 11 -4.94 -19.55 3.01
N LYS A 12 -4.33 -19.62 4.21
CA LYS A 12 -4.92 -20.29 5.39
C LYS A 12 -6.22 -19.67 5.91
N ASN A 13 -6.45 -18.39 5.68
CA ASN A 13 -7.69 -17.67 6.04
C ASN A 13 -7.83 -16.39 5.21
N ARG A 14 -8.96 -15.70 5.38
CA ARG A 14 -9.37 -14.55 4.55
C ARG A 14 -8.94 -13.18 5.09
N ILE A 15 -8.07 -13.17 6.11
CA ILE A 15 -7.51 -11.94 6.67
C ILE A 15 -6.22 -11.59 5.93
N VAL A 16 -6.23 -10.42 5.33
CA VAL A 16 -5.08 -9.89 4.59
C VAL A 16 -4.47 -8.72 5.35
N LEU A 17 -3.19 -8.82 5.71
CA LEU A 17 -2.41 -7.63 6.05
C LEU A 17 -2.09 -6.92 4.73
N THR A 18 -2.89 -5.93 4.38
CA THR A 18 -2.72 -5.19 3.12
C THR A 18 -1.58 -4.19 3.21
N SER A 19 -0.92 -3.95 2.08
CA SER A 19 0.24 -3.06 1.96
C SER A 19 -0.04 -1.66 2.52
N MET A 20 0.91 -1.16 3.28
CA MET A 20 0.87 0.14 3.93
C MET A 20 2.30 0.70 3.98
N GLY A 21 2.48 1.98 3.66
CA GLY A 21 3.76 2.65 3.82
C GLY A 21 4.28 2.53 5.26
N GLY A 22 5.58 2.32 5.40
CA GLY A 22 6.24 2.11 6.69
C GLY A 22 6.13 0.69 7.26
N THR A 23 5.66 -0.29 6.47
CA THR A 23 5.77 -1.73 6.74
C THR A 23 6.64 -2.41 5.69
N ASP A 24 7.62 -1.68 5.20
CA ASP A 24 8.45 -2.04 4.07
C ASP A 24 9.43 -3.16 4.42
N LEU A 25 9.69 -4.01 3.43
CA LEU A 25 10.64 -5.12 3.58
C LEU A 25 12.04 -4.77 3.04
N PHE A 26 12.12 -3.75 2.18
CA PHE A 26 13.36 -3.42 1.46
C PHE A 26 13.81 -1.97 1.62
N GLY A 27 13.38 -1.31 2.69
CA GLY A 27 13.64 0.10 2.95
C GLY A 27 12.75 1.03 2.13
N TRP A 28 12.44 2.19 2.67
CA TRP A 28 11.61 3.21 2.04
C TRP A 28 12.32 4.56 2.04
N MET A 29 12.39 5.22 0.88
CA MET A 29 13.08 6.51 0.71
C MET A 29 14.57 6.50 1.08
N GLU A 30 15.18 5.33 1.08
CA GLU A 30 16.59 5.10 1.39
C GLU A 30 17.19 4.07 0.42
N LYS A 31 18.47 3.77 0.58
CA LYS A 31 19.12 2.73 -0.23
C LYS A 31 18.47 1.37 0.06
N ASN A 32 18.07 0.67 -0.99
CA ASN A 32 17.42 -0.63 -0.87
C ASN A 32 18.30 -1.63 -0.08
N HIS A 33 17.70 -2.24 0.95
CA HIS A 33 18.31 -3.28 1.78
C HIS A 33 17.19 -4.15 2.37
N PHE A 34 17.54 -5.30 2.95
CA PHE A 34 16.56 -6.10 3.70
C PHE A 34 16.34 -5.47 5.08
N ASP A 35 15.12 -4.98 5.34
CA ASP A 35 14.76 -4.33 6.60
C ASP A 35 14.35 -5.37 7.66
N LYS A 36 15.22 -5.58 8.66
CA LYS A 36 15.00 -6.56 9.73
C LYS A 36 13.82 -6.21 10.64
N MET A 37 13.55 -4.92 10.84
CA MET A 37 12.45 -4.47 11.69
C MET A 37 11.10 -4.63 10.96
N GLY A 38 11.04 -4.24 9.69
CA GLY A 38 9.90 -4.51 8.83
C GLY A 38 9.61 -6.01 8.70
N ALA A 39 10.65 -6.82 8.45
CA ALA A 39 10.55 -8.28 8.39
C ALA A 39 10.03 -8.88 9.70
N ARG A 40 10.49 -8.38 10.86
CA ARG A 40 9.98 -8.81 12.17
C ARG A 40 8.49 -8.48 12.33
N PHE A 41 8.06 -7.26 11.98
CA PHE A 41 6.66 -6.87 12.04
C PHE A 41 5.77 -7.79 11.19
N LEU A 42 6.15 -8.03 9.94
CA LEU A 42 5.40 -8.87 9.01
C LEU A 42 5.30 -10.32 9.50
N ARG A 43 6.41 -10.88 10.03
CA ARG A 43 6.41 -12.22 10.60
C ARG A 43 5.56 -12.32 11.87
N GLU A 44 5.58 -11.33 12.75
CA GLU A 44 4.73 -11.34 13.95
C GLU A 44 3.24 -11.25 13.58
N ALA A 45 2.85 -10.44 12.58
CA ALA A 45 1.48 -10.45 12.06
C ALA A 45 1.08 -11.81 11.48
N ALA A 46 1.98 -12.47 10.75
CA ALA A 46 1.78 -13.81 10.18
C ALA A 46 1.63 -14.89 11.26
N LYS A 47 2.44 -14.85 12.34
CA LYS A 47 2.31 -15.73 13.53
C LYS A 47 0.97 -15.54 14.22
N ASN A 48 0.47 -14.32 14.25
CA ASN A 48 -0.81 -13.96 14.84
C ASN A 48 -1.96 -14.01 13.81
N ASN A 49 -1.86 -15.00 12.92
CA ASN A 49 -2.94 -15.43 12.04
C ASN A 49 -3.33 -14.49 10.88
N ALA A 50 -2.49 -13.54 10.46
CA ALA A 50 -2.65 -13.00 9.12
C ALA A 50 -2.50 -14.15 8.09
N GLY A 51 -3.46 -14.29 7.16
CA GLY A 51 -3.43 -15.35 6.15
C GLY A 51 -2.51 -14.99 4.97
N LEU A 52 -2.69 -13.79 4.44
CA LEU A 52 -1.86 -13.19 3.41
C LEU A 52 -1.22 -11.91 3.95
N VAL A 53 0.07 -11.72 3.68
CA VAL A 53 0.84 -10.57 4.14
C VAL A 53 1.40 -9.83 2.94
N LEU A 54 1.09 -8.52 2.86
CA LEU A 54 1.60 -7.61 1.83
C LEU A 54 2.40 -6.51 2.53
N PRO A 55 3.74 -6.50 2.41
CA PRO A 55 4.58 -5.41 2.92
C PRO A 55 4.27 -4.08 2.22
N GLY A 56 4.79 -2.99 2.75
CA GLY A 56 4.77 -1.69 2.10
C GLY A 56 5.29 -1.77 0.66
N CYS A 57 4.79 -0.89 -0.23
CA CYS A 57 5.09 -0.99 -1.65
C CYS A 57 6.55 -0.66 -1.95
N GLN A 58 7.16 -1.47 -2.82
CA GLN A 58 8.56 -1.33 -3.21
C GLN A 58 8.67 -0.83 -4.65
N PRO A 59 9.26 0.34 -4.91
CA PRO A 59 9.56 0.79 -6.26
C PRO A 59 10.56 -0.14 -6.94
N VAL A 60 10.25 -0.57 -8.16
CA VAL A 60 11.21 -1.35 -8.98
C VAL A 60 12.40 -0.51 -9.45
N TYR A 61 12.25 0.81 -9.42
CA TYR A 61 13.31 1.80 -9.58
C TYR A 61 13.32 2.74 -8.39
N ASN A 62 14.39 2.74 -7.61
CA ASN A 62 14.55 3.67 -6.50
C ASN A 62 14.98 5.04 -7.02
N PRO A 63 14.09 6.03 -7.03
CA PRO A 63 14.35 7.30 -7.70
C PRO A 63 15.35 8.18 -6.94
N MET A 64 15.49 8.00 -5.63
CA MET A 64 16.39 8.80 -4.78
C MET A 64 17.86 8.39 -4.97
N PHE A 65 18.11 7.16 -5.41
CA PHE A 65 19.46 6.59 -5.53
C PHE A 65 19.76 6.08 -6.94
N GLY A 66 18.84 6.23 -7.89
CA GLY A 66 19.03 5.83 -9.28
C GLY A 66 19.26 4.32 -9.46
N GLN A 67 18.67 3.48 -8.61
CA GLN A 67 18.93 2.04 -8.57
C GLN A 67 17.70 1.21 -8.94
N TRP A 68 17.90 0.24 -9.83
CA TRP A 68 16.90 -0.78 -10.11
C TRP A 68 16.91 -1.85 -9.00
N LEU A 69 15.72 -2.22 -8.51
CA LEU A 69 15.54 -3.17 -7.42
C LEU A 69 16.22 -4.52 -7.70
N TYR A 70 16.08 -5.06 -8.91
CA TYR A 70 16.67 -6.34 -9.33
C TYR A 70 18.20 -6.37 -9.32
N LYS A 71 18.88 -5.22 -9.18
CA LYS A 71 20.37 -5.18 -9.11
C LYS A 71 20.91 -5.42 -7.70
N ASN A 72 20.09 -5.37 -6.66
CA ASN A 72 20.53 -5.54 -5.28
C ASN A 72 20.52 -7.02 -4.85
N LYS A 73 21.54 -7.78 -5.26
CA LYS A 73 21.63 -9.22 -4.97
C LYS A 73 21.59 -9.55 -3.49
N LYS A 74 22.32 -8.80 -2.65
CA LYS A 74 22.40 -9.04 -1.20
C LYS A 74 21.01 -9.00 -0.52
N MET A 75 20.16 -8.07 -0.92
CA MET A 75 18.79 -7.94 -0.41
C MET A 75 17.96 -9.21 -0.68
N TYR A 76 18.08 -9.80 -1.87
CA TYR A 76 17.37 -11.06 -2.21
C TYR A 76 17.97 -12.28 -1.50
N GLU A 77 19.27 -12.30 -1.25
CA GLU A 77 19.93 -13.34 -0.44
C GLU A 77 19.41 -13.30 1.00
N ASP A 78 19.38 -12.11 1.63
CA ASP A 78 18.85 -11.93 2.98
C ASP A 78 17.37 -12.32 3.07
N LEU A 79 16.57 -11.98 2.06
CA LEU A 79 15.18 -12.40 1.95
C LEU A 79 15.06 -13.92 1.88
N LYS A 80 15.86 -14.58 1.04
CA LYS A 80 15.88 -16.04 0.89
C LYS A 80 16.21 -16.75 2.20
N GLU A 81 17.12 -16.21 2.99
CA GLU A 81 17.46 -16.74 4.32
C GLU A 81 16.29 -16.58 5.32
N TRP A 82 15.51 -15.51 5.20
CA TRP A 82 14.39 -15.22 6.09
C TRP A 82 13.10 -15.98 5.75
N MET A 83 12.82 -16.27 4.48
CA MET A 83 11.55 -16.86 4.02
C MET A 83 11.18 -18.19 4.71
N PRO A 84 12.10 -19.13 4.99
CA PRO A 84 11.75 -20.37 5.70
C PRO A 84 11.14 -20.12 7.10
N GLU A 85 11.66 -19.13 7.83
CA GLU A 85 11.12 -18.75 9.13
C GLU A 85 9.75 -18.08 9.02
N PHE A 86 9.52 -17.31 7.96
CA PHE A 86 8.21 -16.74 7.66
C PHE A 86 7.20 -17.86 7.35
N HIS A 87 7.53 -18.80 6.50
CA HIS A 87 6.64 -19.90 6.08
C HIS A 87 6.23 -20.84 7.24
N LYS A 88 7.02 -20.95 8.31
CA LYS A 88 6.61 -21.68 9.54
C LYS A 88 5.32 -21.15 10.17
N THR A 89 4.93 -19.92 9.86
CA THR A 89 3.66 -19.32 10.34
C THR A 89 2.43 -19.83 9.58
N GLY A 90 2.63 -20.50 8.44
CA GLY A 90 1.57 -20.92 7.53
C GLY A 90 0.95 -19.77 6.71
N ALA A 91 1.41 -18.54 6.87
CA ALA A 91 0.99 -17.40 6.06
C ALA A 91 1.70 -17.38 4.70
N LYS A 92 1.13 -16.61 3.76
CA LYS A 92 1.72 -16.34 2.45
C LYS A 92 2.18 -14.90 2.34
N LEU A 93 3.29 -14.67 1.62
CA LEU A 93 3.89 -13.36 1.38
C LEU A 93 3.76 -12.98 -0.09
N PHE A 94 3.09 -11.86 -0.38
CA PHE A 94 3.10 -11.24 -1.70
C PHE A 94 3.78 -9.87 -1.60
N VAL A 95 4.89 -9.70 -2.30
CA VAL A 95 5.61 -8.41 -2.29
C VAL A 95 4.94 -7.45 -3.25
N GLN A 96 4.53 -6.27 -2.75
CA GLN A 96 3.93 -5.24 -3.58
C GLN A 96 5.02 -4.44 -4.30
N LEU A 97 4.96 -4.39 -5.63
CA LEU A 97 5.87 -3.68 -6.52
C LEU A 97 5.18 -2.49 -7.19
N THR A 98 5.91 -1.37 -7.37
CA THR A 98 5.39 -0.19 -8.06
C THR A 98 6.38 0.39 -9.07
N ALA A 99 5.85 1.02 -10.12
CA ALA A 99 6.63 1.82 -11.06
C ALA A 99 7.02 3.22 -10.51
N GLY A 100 6.56 3.55 -9.30
CA GLY A 100 6.80 4.85 -8.67
C GLY A 100 5.58 5.76 -8.71
N PHE A 101 5.79 7.03 -8.38
CA PHE A 101 4.73 7.99 -8.06
C PHE A 101 4.41 8.97 -9.21
N GLY A 102 5.29 9.07 -10.22
CA GLY A 102 5.08 10.02 -11.32
C GLY A 102 4.80 11.45 -10.82
N ARG A 103 3.74 12.10 -11.33
CA ARG A 103 3.33 13.45 -10.91
C ARG A 103 3.05 13.60 -9.40
N SER A 104 2.81 12.52 -8.71
CA SER A 104 2.47 12.55 -7.28
C SER A 104 3.68 12.40 -6.36
N PHE A 105 4.88 12.25 -6.89
CA PHE A 105 6.09 12.21 -6.08
C PHE A 105 6.21 13.48 -5.23
N THR A 106 6.50 13.29 -3.94
CA THR A 106 6.61 14.39 -2.98
C THR A 106 7.81 15.27 -3.30
N ILE A 107 7.58 16.55 -3.53
CA ILE A 107 8.61 17.55 -3.78
C ILE A 107 8.84 18.37 -2.53
N SER A 108 10.02 18.22 -1.93
CA SER A 108 10.47 19.08 -0.83
C SER A 108 10.95 20.43 -1.35
N GLU A 109 11.04 21.43 -0.45
CA GLU A 109 11.59 22.76 -0.80
C GLU A 109 13.02 22.67 -1.39
N MET A 110 13.83 21.74 -0.90
CA MET A 110 15.17 21.52 -1.42
C MET A 110 15.11 20.99 -2.85
N MET A 111 14.25 20.01 -3.15
CA MET A 111 14.05 19.46 -4.49
C MET A 111 13.51 20.54 -5.45
N GLU A 112 12.59 21.38 -5.01
CA GLU A 112 12.08 22.51 -5.78
C GLU A 112 13.22 23.49 -6.15
N LYS A 113 14.09 23.83 -5.20
CA LYS A 113 15.29 24.66 -5.45
C LYS A 113 16.25 24.01 -6.44
N LEU A 114 16.50 22.70 -6.30
CA LEU A 114 17.34 21.95 -7.25
C LEU A 114 16.75 21.98 -8.67
N TYR A 115 15.44 21.83 -8.79
CA TYR A 115 14.77 21.83 -10.09
C TYR A 115 14.73 23.20 -10.74
N THR A 116 14.41 24.25 -10.00
CA THR A 116 14.24 25.61 -10.53
C THR A 116 15.56 26.34 -10.83
N ASN A 117 16.66 25.94 -10.20
CA ASN A 117 18.00 26.46 -10.49
C ASN A 117 18.69 25.60 -11.55
N LYS A 118 18.88 26.14 -12.75
CA LYS A 118 19.49 25.43 -13.90
C LYS A 118 20.84 24.79 -13.60
N ALA A 119 21.73 25.48 -12.87
CA ALA A 119 23.04 24.95 -12.51
C ALA A 119 22.95 23.79 -11.54
N LEU A 120 22.16 23.96 -10.47
CA LEU A 120 21.93 22.90 -9.46
C LEU A 120 21.22 21.70 -10.08
N ARG A 121 20.26 21.90 -10.98
CA ARG A 121 19.57 20.83 -11.70
C ARG A 121 20.53 19.95 -12.52
N VAL A 122 21.47 20.58 -13.26
CA VAL A 122 22.48 19.84 -14.04
C VAL A 122 23.43 19.08 -13.10
N LEU A 123 23.89 19.71 -12.03
CA LEU A 123 24.83 19.10 -11.08
C LEU A 123 24.19 17.97 -10.26
N SER A 124 22.91 18.06 -9.92
CA SER A 124 22.21 17.03 -9.14
C SER A 124 21.74 15.84 -9.98
N LYS A 125 21.60 16.00 -11.30
CA LYS A 125 21.04 14.99 -12.20
C LYS A 125 21.66 13.58 -12.09
N PRO A 126 22.99 13.40 -11.90
CA PRO A 126 23.58 12.09 -11.73
C PRO A 126 23.17 11.37 -10.42
N PHE A 127 22.71 12.13 -9.41
CA PHE A 127 22.33 11.62 -8.10
C PHE A 127 20.82 11.61 -7.91
N MET A 128 20.12 12.58 -8.47
CA MET A 128 18.68 12.76 -8.38
C MET A 128 18.15 13.41 -9.66
N ASP A 129 17.62 12.60 -10.55
CA ASP A 129 16.99 13.09 -11.79
C ASP A 129 15.50 13.35 -11.56
N LEU A 130 15.16 14.61 -11.19
CA LEU A 130 13.78 15.02 -10.96
C LEU A 130 12.89 14.83 -12.19
N ASP A 131 13.42 14.96 -13.40
CA ASP A 131 12.67 14.75 -14.64
C ASP A 131 12.23 13.29 -14.79
N LYS A 132 13.07 12.34 -14.35
CA LYS A 132 12.74 10.91 -14.34
C LYS A 132 11.80 10.57 -13.18
N ILE A 133 12.01 11.16 -12.01
CA ILE A 133 11.19 10.93 -10.80
C ILE A 133 9.75 11.35 -11.03
N THR A 134 9.51 12.49 -11.69
CA THR A 134 8.18 13.05 -11.94
C THR A 134 7.61 12.67 -13.31
N ALA A 135 8.27 11.78 -14.06
CA ALA A 135 7.77 11.31 -15.35
C ALA A 135 6.44 10.57 -15.17
N THR A 136 5.50 10.83 -16.05
CA THR A 136 4.12 10.33 -16.00
C THR A 136 3.58 10.04 -17.40
N ALA A 137 2.31 9.65 -17.53
CA ALA A 137 1.70 9.37 -18.82
C ALA A 137 1.72 10.59 -19.76
N SER A 138 1.39 11.77 -19.24
CA SER A 138 1.45 13.02 -20.00
C SER A 138 1.78 14.19 -19.07
N PRO A 139 2.35 15.30 -19.60
CA PRO A 139 2.65 16.47 -18.79
C PRO A 139 1.42 16.93 -17.98
N SER A 140 1.57 16.98 -16.68
CA SER A 140 0.50 17.31 -15.74
C SER A 140 1.06 18.01 -14.51
N PRO A 141 0.26 18.79 -13.76
CA PRO A 141 0.75 19.48 -12.58
C PRO A 141 1.22 18.47 -11.51
N ASN A 142 2.40 18.71 -10.94
CA ASN A 142 2.82 17.94 -9.77
C ASN A 142 1.86 18.23 -8.60
N ARG A 143 1.59 17.23 -7.80
CA ARG A 143 0.67 17.36 -6.67
C ARG A 143 1.14 18.36 -5.60
N TRP A 144 2.44 18.48 -5.38
CA TRP A 144 3.04 19.18 -4.25
C TRP A 144 3.65 20.53 -4.61
N SER A 145 4.05 20.71 -5.89
CA SER A 145 4.68 21.94 -6.36
C SER A 145 4.26 22.28 -7.80
N ASP A 146 3.79 23.51 -8.00
CA ASP A 146 3.49 24.04 -9.34
C ASP A 146 4.77 24.40 -10.13
N LYS A 147 5.91 24.47 -9.45
CA LYS A 147 7.21 24.83 -10.05
C LYS A 147 7.98 23.63 -10.61
N VAL A 148 7.53 22.41 -10.31
CA VAL A 148 8.14 21.17 -10.79
C VAL A 148 7.13 20.42 -11.65
N PRO A 149 7.07 20.70 -12.97
CA PRO A 149 6.17 20.00 -13.86
C PRO A 149 6.61 18.53 -14.04
N SER A 150 5.66 17.67 -14.31
CA SER A 150 5.95 16.32 -14.80
C SER A 150 6.15 16.35 -16.33
N ARG A 151 6.87 15.35 -16.85
CA ARG A 151 7.02 15.11 -18.29
C ARG A 151 6.40 13.79 -18.69
N GLU A 152 6.18 13.65 -19.98
CA GLU A 152 5.82 12.37 -20.57
C GLU A 152 6.97 11.36 -20.48
N MET A 153 6.68 10.12 -20.08
CA MET A 153 7.61 9.00 -20.17
C MET A 153 7.83 8.61 -21.63
N THR A 154 9.06 8.26 -21.98
CA THR A 154 9.32 7.67 -23.30
C THR A 154 8.86 6.20 -23.33
N ARG A 155 8.67 5.64 -24.52
CA ARG A 155 8.33 4.23 -24.71
C ARG A 155 9.44 3.31 -24.19
N GLU A 156 10.68 3.71 -24.39
CA GLU A 156 11.85 2.99 -23.90
C GLU A 156 11.85 2.91 -22.36
N GLU A 157 11.52 4.02 -21.68
CA GLU A 157 11.38 4.02 -20.22
C GLU A 157 10.26 3.10 -19.75
N ILE A 158 9.12 3.07 -20.46
CA ILE A 158 8.02 2.15 -20.13
C ILE A 158 8.49 0.69 -20.23
N HIS A 159 9.18 0.34 -21.33
CA HIS A 159 9.72 -1.01 -21.52
C HIS A 159 10.78 -1.36 -20.46
N GLU A 160 11.65 -0.42 -20.06
CA GLU A 160 12.61 -0.63 -18.96
C GLU A 160 11.88 -0.99 -17.66
N PHE A 161 10.75 -0.32 -17.37
CA PHE A 161 9.94 -0.64 -16.20
C PHE A 161 9.30 -2.03 -16.30
N VAL A 162 8.69 -2.40 -17.42
CA VAL A 162 8.12 -3.74 -17.65
C VAL A 162 9.16 -4.82 -17.41
N GLU A 163 10.37 -4.68 -17.96
CA GLU A 163 11.47 -5.59 -17.72
C GLU A 163 11.90 -5.63 -16.24
N ALA A 164 11.93 -4.47 -15.56
CA ALA A 164 12.32 -4.39 -14.16
C ALA A 164 11.31 -5.09 -13.25
N PHE A 165 10.02 -5.01 -13.54
CA PHE A 165 8.99 -5.79 -12.84
C PHE A 165 9.23 -7.29 -13.00
N ALA A 166 9.42 -7.76 -14.23
CA ALA A 166 9.65 -9.17 -14.51
C ALA A 166 10.92 -9.70 -13.82
N LYS A 167 12.05 -8.98 -13.93
CA LYS A 167 13.31 -9.34 -13.28
C LYS A 167 13.19 -9.35 -11.76
N SER A 168 12.51 -8.36 -11.17
CA SER A 168 12.31 -8.28 -9.72
C SER A 168 11.40 -9.40 -9.23
N ALA A 169 10.29 -9.67 -9.92
CA ALA A 169 9.37 -10.75 -9.58
C ALA A 169 10.06 -12.12 -9.63
N LYS A 170 10.91 -12.35 -10.65
CA LYS A 170 11.67 -13.60 -10.74
C LYS A 170 12.64 -13.79 -9.56
N LEU A 171 13.35 -12.75 -9.17
CA LEU A 171 14.26 -12.80 -8.01
C LEU A 171 13.49 -12.98 -6.68
N LEU A 172 12.29 -12.40 -6.55
CA LEU A 172 11.41 -12.63 -5.40
C LEU A 172 10.92 -14.09 -5.36
N GLN A 173 10.49 -14.65 -6.49
CA GLN A 173 10.13 -16.07 -6.62
C GLN A 173 11.31 -16.98 -6.23
N ASP A 174 12.51 -16.71 -6.74
CA ASP A 174 13.73 -17.49 -6.45
C ASP A 174 14.17 -17.38 -4.97
N ALA A 175 13.78 -16.31 -4.30
CA ALA A 175 13.94 -16.14 -2.86
C ALA A 175 12.85 -16.83 -2.01
N GLY A 176 11.83 -17.42 -2.66
CA GLY A 176 10.75 -18.14 -1.98
C GLY A 176 9.50 -17.32 -1.66
N VAL A 177 9.35 -16.13 -2.23
CA VAL A 177 8.13 -15.32 -2.11
C VAL A 177 6.97 -15.99 -2.86
N ASP A 178 5.79 -16.03 -2.26
CA ASP A 178 4.64 -16.79 -2.75
C ASP A 178 3.90 -16.12 -3.93
N GLY A 179 4.08 -14.82 -4.12
CA GLY A 179 3.47 -14.04 -5.20
C GLY A 179 3.90 -12.58 -5.18
N VAL A 180 3.42 -11.81 -6.15
CA VAL A 180 3.63 -10.36 -6.16
C VAL A 180 2.31 -9.62 -6.30
N GLU A 181 2.24 -8.40 -5.79
CA GLU A 181 1.14 -7.47 -6.06
C GLU A 181 1.68 -6.27 -6.84
N ILE A 182 0.99 -5.88 -7.90
CA ILE A 182 1.33 -4.68 -8.67
C ILE A 182 0.52 -3.52 -8.12
N HIS A 183 1.20 -2.47 -7.72
CA HIS A 183 0.55 -1.28 -7.19
C HIS A 183 0.20 -0.32 -8.32
N ALA A 184 -1.08 -0.24 -8.66
CA ALA A 184 -1.56 0.52 -9.80
C ALA A 184 -2.57 1.62 -9.43
N VAL A 185 -2.93 1.72 -8.17
CA VAL A 185 -4.08 2.52 -7.73
C VAL A 185 -3.77 3.94 -7.27
N HIS A 186 -4.83 4.73 -7.11
CA HIS A 186 -4.90 6.03 -6.45
C HIS A 186 -4.33 7.21 -7.26
N GLU A 187 -4.15 7.06 -8.57
CA GLU A 187 -3.52 8.10 -9.41
C GLU A 187 -2.18 8.62 -8.83
N GLY A 188 -1.93 8.38 -7.55
CA GLY A 188 -0.67 8.66 -6.88
C GLY A 188 0.47 7.75 -7.31
N TYR A 189 0.14 6.66 -7.99
CA TYR A 189 1.10 5.72 -8.57
C TYR A 189 1.06 5.76 -10.10
N LEU A 190 2.22 5.56 -10.69
CA LEU A 190 2.44 5.82 -12.11
C LEU A 190 1.53 5.04 -13.04
N LEU A 191 1.24 3.77 -12.74
CA LEU A 191 0.38 2.95 -13.60
C LEU A 191 -1.03 3.51 -13.74
N ASP A 192 -1.61 3.98 -12.64
CA ASP A 192 -2.96 4.55 -12.68
C ASP A 192 -3.01 5.89 -13.42
N GLN A 193 -1.90 6.64 -13.45
CA GLN A 193 -1.79 7.85 -14.26
C GLN A 193 -1.89 7.55 -15.77
N PHE A 194 -1.52 6.33 -16.20
CA PHE A 194 -1.73 5.88 -17.57
C PHE A 194 -3.19 5.51 -17.86
N THR A 195 -3.92 4.95 -16.91
CA THR A 195 -5.30 4.50 -17.12
C THR A 195 -6.32 5.65 -17.19
N LEU A 196 -6.06 6.76 -16.49
CA LEU A 196 -7.01 7.85 -16.30
C LEU A 196 -6.98 8.86 -17.47
N LYS A 197 -8.13 9.04 -18.13
CA LYS A 197 -8.28 9.93 -19.31
C LYS A 197 -7.85 11.38 -19.05
N TYR A 198 -8.14 11.91 -17.85
CA TYR A 198 -7.82 13.29 -17.52
C TYR A 198 -6.33 13.52 -17.23
N VAL A 199 -5.53 12.46 -17.09
CA VAL A 199 -4.08 12.50 -16.93
C VAL A 199 -3.36 12.09 -18.21
N ASN A 200 -3.87 11.05 -18.90
CA ASN A 200 -3.22 10.47 -20.07
C ASN A 200 -3.77 11.05 -21.38
N HIS A 201 -2.99 11.93 -21.99
CA HIS A 201 -3.28 12.55 -23.29
C HIS A 201 -2.32 12.07 -24.39
N ARG A 202 -1.67 10.91 -24.21
CA ARG A 202 -0.76 10.31 -25.18
C ARG A 202 -1.47 9.97 -26.47
N THR A 203 -0.73 10.06 -27.58
CA THR A 203 -1.21 9.72 -28.95
C THR A 203 -0.55 8.46 -29.50
N ASP A 204 0.32 7.80 -28.71
CA ASP A 204 0.94 6.54 -29.05
C ASP A 204 0.13 5.32 -28.48
N GLU A 205 0.72 4.13 -28.56
CA GLU A 205 0.12 2.85 -28.10
C GLU A 205 -0.18 2.78 -26.60
N TYR A 206 0.21 3.77 -25.78
CA TYR A 206 -0.09 3.87 -24.35
C TYR A 206 -1.16 4.91 -24.03
N GLY A 207 -1.83 5.49 -25.03
CA GLY A 207 -2.86 6.51 -24.83
C GLY A 207 -4.05 6.39 -25.79
N GLY A 208 -5.03 7.26 -25.60
CA GLY A 208 -6.26 7.28 -26.41
C GLY A 208 -7.26 6.20 -26.01
N SER A 209 -7.26 5.05 -26.68
CA SER A 209 -8.23 3.98 -26.41
C SER A 209 -8.13 3.40 -24.99
N PHE A 210 -9.18 2.71 -24.57
CA PHE A 210 -9.19 2.02 -23.29
C PHE A 210 -8.04 0.99 -23.20
N GLU A 211 -7.88 0.17 -24.20
CA GLU A 211 -6.85 -0.88 -24.27
C GLU A 211 -5.44 -0.30 -24.20
N ASN A 212 -5.21 0.81 -24.89
CA ASN A 212 -3.93 1.51 -24.86
C ASN A 212 -3.60 2.08 -23.48
N ARG A 213 -4.59 2.68 -22.79
CA ARG A 213 -4.40 3.23 -21.46
C ARG A 213 -4.09 2.14 -20.41
N TYR A 214 -4.61 0.94 -20.58
CA TYR A 214 -4.35 -0.20 -19.69
C TYR A 214 -3.17 -1.07 -20.14
N ARG A 215 -2.58 -0.81 -21.31
CA ARG A 215 -1.48 -1.59 -21.91
C ARG A 215 -0.31 -1.79 -20.97
N PHE A 216 0.13 -0.75 -20.28
CA PHE A 216 1.28 -0.83 -19.38
C PHE A 216 1.05 -1.86 -18.25
N ALA A 217 -0.13 -1.87 -17.64
CA ALA A 217 -0.48 -2.85 -16.62
C ALA A 217 -0.55 -4.27 -17.19
N VAL A 218 -1.06 -4.43 -18.42
CA VAL A 218 -1.14 -5.72 -19.14
C VAL A 218 0.26 -6.25 -19.46
N GLU A 219 1.14 -5.43 -20.01
CA GLU A 219 2.51 -5.83 -20.34
C GLU A 219 3.30 -6.26 -19.10
N ILE A 220 3.08 -5.63 -17.94
CA ILE A 220 3.72 -6.02 -16.69
C ILE A 220 3.31 -7.42 -16.27
N VAL A 221 2.01 -7.73 -16.20
CA VAL A 221 1.58 -9.06 -15.76
C VAL A 221 2.04 -10.14 -16.73
N GLN A 222 1.94 -9.89 -18.05
CA GLN A 222 2.42 -10.81 -19.07
C GLN A 222 3.92 -11.06 -19.00
N ALA A 223 4.71 -10.02 -18.77
CA ALA A 223 6.16 -10.15 -18.61
C ALA A 223 6.54 -10.95 -17.35
N ILE A 224 5.81 -10.75 -16.24
CA ILE A 224 6.00 -11.53 -15.01
C ILE A 224 5.62 -12.99 -15.23
N LYS A 225 4.45 -13.27 -15.80
CA LYS A 225 4.00 -14.64 -16.09
C LYS A 225 4.97 -15.37 -17.03
N LYS A 226 5.50 -14.69 -18.03
CA LYS A 226 6.51 -15.24 -18.95
C LYS A 226 7.77 -15.76 -18.25
N VAL A 227 8.25 -15.08 -17.20
CA VAL A 227 9.51 -15.44 -16.52
C VAL A 227 9.31 -16.26 -15.25
N CYS A 228 8.17 -16.11 -14.57
CA CYS A 228 7.85 -16.82 -13.33
C CYS A 228 6.97 -18.05 -13.55
N GLY A 229 6.34 -18.18 -14.72
CA GLY A 229 5.35 -19.20 -15.04
C GLY A 229 3.92 -18.74 -14.73
N GLU A 230 2.95 -19.36 -15.42
CA GLU A 230 1.52 -19.01 -15.30
C GLU A 230 0.97 -19.22 -13.88
N ASP A 231 1.52 -20.18 -13.15
CA ASP A 231 1.09 -20.53 -11.80
C ASP A 231 1.58 -19.57 -10.70
N PHE A 232 2.52 -18.68 -11.01
CA PHE A 232 3.01 -17.70 -10.03
C PHE A 232 1.99 -16.57 -9.85
N PRO A 233 1.41 -16.41 -8.64
CA PRO A 233 0.33 -15.43 -8.43
C PRO A 233 0.77 -13.98 -8.64
N VAL A 234 -0.01 -13.24 -9.42
CA VAL A 234 0.15 -11.80 -9.61
C VAL A 234 -1.16 -11.10 -9.23
N SER A 235 -1.13 -10.40 -8.13
CA SER A 235 -2.25 -9.56 -7.65
C SER A 235 -2.14 -8.14 -8.20
N LEU A 236 -3.27 -7.45 -8.27
CA LEU A 236 -3.32 -6.02 -8.60
C LEU A 236 -3.98 -5.24 -7.46
N ARG A 237 -3.29 -4.24 -6.92
CA ARG A 237 -3.92 -3.23 -6.08
C ARG A 237 -4.69 -2.27 -6.97
N TYR A 238 -6.02 -2.19 -6.78
CA TYR A 238 -6.94 -1.57 -7.73
C TYR A 238 -7.90 -0.59 -7.06
N SER A 239 -7.99 0.65 -7.57
CA SER A 239 -9.02 1.60 -7.18
C SER A 239 -10.24 1.44 -8.05
N VAL A 240 -11.38 1.09 -7.45
CA VAL A 240 -12.63 0.88 -8.18
C VAL A 240 -13.14 2.20 -8.76
N LEU A 241 -13.25 3.22 -7.93
CA LEU A 241 -13.66 4.57 -8.32
C LEU A 241 -12.59 5.57 -7.94
N SER A 242 -12.29 6.51 -8.82
CA SER A 242 -11.28 7.54 -8.56
C SER A 242 -11.71 8.56 -7.51
N LYS A 243 -13.02 8.78 -7.36
CA LYS A 243 -13.60 9.76 -6.42
C LYS A 243 -13.00 11.17 -6.60
N THR A 244 -12.78 11.60 -7.86
CA THR A 244 -12.09 12.86 -8.15
C THR A 244 -12.86 13.77 -9.10
N LYS A 245 -12.75 15.07 -8.85
CA LYS A 245 -13.27 16.17 -9.66
C LYS A 245 -12.18 16.83 -10.53
N GLY A 246 -10.97 16.27 -10.54
CA GLY A 246 -9.79 16.78 -11.22
C GLY A 246 -8.57 16.85 -10.30
N PHE A 247 -7.49 17.44 -10.81
CA PHE A 247 -6.25 17.58 -10.06
C PHE A 247 -6.48 18.31 -8.73
N ARG A 248 -6.03 17.69 -7.63
CA ARG A 248 -6.13 18.21 -6.25
C ARG A 248 -7.57 18.43 -5.73
N LYS A 249 -8.55 17.78 -6.36
CA LYS A 249 -9.98 17.96 -6.04
C LYS A 249 -10.69 16.62 -5.85
N GLY A 250 -10.53 16.00 -4.69
CA GLY A 250 -11.25 14.79 -4.33
C GLY A 250 -12.72 15.08 -3.95
N ALA A 251 -13.57 14.05 -4.09
CA ALA A 251 -14.98 14.09 -3.68
C ALA A 251 -15.15 13.47 -2.29
N LEU A 252 -16.00 14.07 -1.45
CA LEU A 252 -16.34 13.60 -0.11
C LEU A 252 -17.46 12.55 -0.15
N PRO A 253 -17.62 11.73 0.91
CA PRO A 253 -18.78 10.85 1.03
C PRO A 253 -20.10 11.62 0.95
N GLY A 254 -21.04 11.13 0.12
CA GLY A 254 -22.34 11.78 -0.07
C GLY A 254 -22.34 13.03 -0.95
N GLU A 255 -21.19 13.49 -1.42
CA GLU A 255 -21.10 14.62 -2.34
C GLU A 255 -21.60 14.23 -3.74
N GLN A 256 -22.44 15.09 -4.33
CA GLN A 256 -22.82 14.97 -5.74
C GLN A 256 -21.76 15.65 -6.60
N PHE A 257 -21.14 14.90 -7.51
CA PHE A 257 -20.09 15.41 -8.38
C PHE A 257 -20.04 14.66 -9.73
N THR A 258 -19.34 15.24 -10.69
CA THR A 258 -19.01 14.53 -11.93
C THR A 258 -17.65 13.89 -11.78
N GLU A 259 -17.58 12.55 -11.89
CA GLU A 259 -16.34 11.80 -11.89
C GLU A 259 -15.56 12.09 -13.18
N VAL A 260 -14.30 12.54 -13.04
CA VAL A 260 -13.41 12.78 -14.20
C VAL A 260 -12.35 11.68 -14.34
N GLY A 261 -12.19 10.86 -13.30
CA GLY A 261 -11.30 9.71 -13.29
C GLY A 261 -11.99 8.44 -13.79
N ARG A 262 -11.73 7.32 -13.09
CA ARG A 262 -12.38 6.04 -13.35
C ARG A 262 -13.74 6.03 -12.66
N ASP A 263 -14.80 5.90 -13.46
CA ASP A 263 -16.15 5.65 -13.01
C ASP A 263 -16.47 4.14 -12.94
N MET A 264 -17.69 3.78 -12.57
CA MET A 264 -18.07 2.37 -12.42
C MET A 264 -18.13 1.64 -13.77
N GLU A 265 -18.60 2.27 -14.83
CA GLU A 265 -18.67 1.67 -16.17
C GLU A 265 -17.27 1.29 -16.69
N GLU A 266 -16.31 2.21 -16.58
CA GLU A 266 -14.92 1.90 -16.94
C GLU A 266 -14.32 0.83 -16.01
N SER A 267 -14.68 0.84 -14.72
CA SER A 267 -14.17 -0.12 -13.75
C SER A 267 -14.66 -1.55 -14.04
N GLU A 268 -15.92 -1.73 -14.35
CA GLU A 268 -16.50 -3.03 -14.76
C GLU A 268 -15.81 -3.62 -15.99
N LYS A 269 -15.52 -2.78 -16.99
CA LYS A 269 -14.74 -3.19 -18.17
C LYS A 269 -13.30 -3.52 -17.80
N ALA A 270 -12.67 -2.68 -16.96
CA ALA A 270 -11.26 -2.80 -16.62
C ALA A 270 -10.96 -4.07 -15.83
N VAL A 271 -11.79 -4.45 -14.85
CA VAL A 271 -11.51 -5.64 -14.03
C VAL A 271 -11.61 -6.93 -14.84
N LYS A 272 -12.52 -7.03 -15.81
CA LYS A 272 -12.59 -8.15 -16.76
C LYS A 272 -11.33 -8.21 -17.62
N TYR A 273 -10.96 -7.08 -18.21
CA TYR A 273 -9.80 -6.97 -19.09
C TYR A 273 -8.49 -7.33 -18.37
N LEU A 274 -8.33 -6.88 -17.13
CA LEU A 274 -7.15 -7.16 -16.31
C LEU A 274 -7.10 -8.62 -15.83
N GLN A 275 -8.25 -9.21 -15.46
CA GLN A 275 -8.33 -10.65 -15.19
C GLN A 275 -7.91 -11.45 -16.43
N ASP A 276 -8.44 -11.13 -17.60
CA ASP A 276 -8.14 -11.86 -18.84
C ASP A 276 -6.68 -11.64 -19.30
N ALA A 277 -6.04 -10.57 -18.85
CA ALA A 277 -4.61 -10.31 -19.07
C ALA A 277 -3.68 -11.17 -18.20
N GLY A 278 -4.21 -11.80 -17.11
CA GLY A 278 -3.44 -12.73 -16.28
C GLY A 278 -3.28 -12.34 -14.81
N TYR A 279 -3.98 -11.32 -14.31
CA TYR A 279 -4.04 -11.05 -12.88
C TYR A 279 -4.86 -12.10 -12.14
N ASP A 280 -4.38 -12.57 -10.98
CA ASP A 280 -4.98 -13.67 -10.21
C ASP A 280 -5.79 -13.19 -9.00
N MET A 281 -5.70 -11.92 -8.62
CA MET A 281 -6.46 -11.31 -7.52
C MET A 281 -6.55 -9.80 -7.71
N LEU A 282 -7.66 -9.21 -7.28
CA LEU A 282 -7.81 -7.77 -7.12
C LEU A 282 -7.87 -7.41 -5.63
N ASN A 283 -6.98 -6.54 -5.18
CA ASN A 283 -6.98 -5.95 -3.85
C ASN A 283 -7.52 -4.52 -3.96
N CYS A 284 -8.79 -4.34 -3.63
CA CYS A 284 -9.58 -3.16 -4.01
C CYS A 284 -9.81 -2.16 -2.88
N ASP A 285 -9.88 -0.91 -3.27
CA ASP A 285 -10.44 0.23 -2.52
C ASP A 285 -10.92 1.31 -3.49
N ASN A 286 -11.09 2.55 -3.04
CA ASN A 286 -11.44 3.71 -3.86
C ASN A 286 -10.42 4.85 -3.68
N GLY A 287 -10.53 5.83 -4.55
CA GLY A 287 -9.86 7.10 -4.46
C GLY A 287 -8.61 7.23 -5.32
N THR A 288 -8.12 8.42 -5.35
CA THR A 288 -6.82 8.83 -5.94
C THR A 288 -6.00 9.50 -4.83
N TYR A 289 -4.77 9.90 -5.11
CA TYR A 289 -4.02 10.71 -4.14
C TYR A 289 -4.66 12.09 -3.92
N ASP A 290 -5.43 12.60 -4.85
CA ASP A 290 -6.19 13.82 -4.67
C ASP A 290 -7.47 13.61 -3.83
N ALA A 291 -7.91 12.35 -3.69
CA ALA A 291 -9.02 11.87 -2.86
C ALA A 291 -8.59 10.75 -1.90
N TRP A 292 -7.38 10.80 -1.37
CA TRP A 292 -6.73 9.69 -0.67
C TRP A 292 -7.36 9.30 0.67
N TYR A 293 -8.25 10.11 1.23
CA TYR A 293 -9.07 9.76 2.39
C TYR A 293 -10.05 8.60 2.12
N TRP A 294 -10.25 8.18 0.87
CA TRP A 294 -10.92 6.95 0.50
C TRP A 294 -9.99 5.73 0.62
N ALA A 295 -8.75 5.87 0.17
CA ALA A 295 -7.75 4.81 0.25
C ALA A 295 -7.18 4.62 1.66
N HIS A 296 -7.08 5.71 2.42
CA HIS A 296 -6.59 5.72 3.80
C HIS A 296 -7.62 6.37 4.74
N PRO A 297 -8.80 5.75 4.94
CA PRO A 297 -9.92 6.42 5.59
C PRO A 297 -9.59 6.86 7.03
N PRO A 298 -9.62 8.18 7.33
CA PRO A 298 -9.48 8.71 8.69
C PRO A 298 -10.78 8.55 9.49
N VAL A 299 -10.78 9.05 10.73
CA VAL A 299 -11.90 8.90 11.66
C VAL A 299 -13.24 9.45 11.15
N TYR A 300 -13.21 10.49 10.32
CA TYR A 300 -14.43 11.11 9.78
C TYR A 300 -15.02 10.40 8.55
N MET A 301 -14.31 9.44 7.95
CA MET A 301 -14.86 8.62 6.87
C MET A 301 -15.81 7.56 7.42
N PRO A 302 -16.85 7.15 6.67
CA PRO A 302 -17.70 6.04 7.08
C PRO A 302 -16.93 4.74 7.27
N GLU A 303 -17.39 3.89 8.17
CA GLU A 303 -16.93 2.51 8.26
C GLU A 303 -17.33 1.75 6.99
N ASN A 304 -16.47 0.84 6.51
CA ASN A 304 -16.68 0.09 5.28
C ASN A 304 -16.89 0.95 4.02
N CYS A 305 -16.30 2.16 3.98
CA CYS A 305 -16.58 3.18 2.97
C CYS A 305 -16.34 2.75 1.51
N ASN A 306 -15.59 1.68 1.29
CA ASN A 306 -15.29 1.15 -0.04
C ASN A 306 -16.08 -0.12 -0.38
N LEU A 307 -16.80 -0.69 0.59
CA LEU A 307 -17.33 -2.05 0.51
C LEU A 307 -18.34 -2.22 -0.63
N GLU A 308 -19.31 -1.32 -0.74
CA GLU A 308 -20.39 -1.38 -1.74
C GLU A 308 -19.84 -1.40 -3.17
N ASP A 309 -18.90 -0.49 -3.47
CA ASP A 309 -18.28 -0.40 -4.79
C ASP A 309 -17.45 -1.66 -5.10
N VAL A 310 -16.76 -2.23 -4.10
CA VAL A 310 -15.95 -3.44 -4.27
C VAL A 310 -16.81 -4.71 -4.42
N GLU A 311 -17.90 -4.84 -3.65
CA GLU A 311 -18.87 -5.93 -3.81
C GLU A 311 -19.53 -5.89 -5.21
N HIS A 312 -19.78 -4.69 -5.74
CA HIS A 312 -20.27 -4.53 -7.09
C HIS A 312 -19.29 -5.10 -8.12
N ILE A 313 -18.01 -4.73 -8.03
CA ILE A 313 -16.96 -5.19 -8.96
C ILE A 313 -16.73 -6.71 -8.88
N LYS A 314 -16.89 -7.31 -7.70
CA LYS A 314 -16.77 -8.78 -7.56
C LYS A 314 -17.68 -9.56 -8.50
N GLN A 315 -18.83 -9.01 -8.87
CA GLN A 315 -19.79 -9.66 -9.77
C GLN A 315 -19.27 -9.82 -11.22
N PHE A 316 -18.23 -9.06 -11.59
CA PHE A 316 -17.69 -9.02 -12.96
C PHE A 316 -16.43 -9.87 -13.15
N VAL A 317 -15.91 -10.49 -12.09
CA VAL A 317 -14.68 -11.29 -12.14
C VAL A 317 -14.84 -12.63 -11.44
N ARG A 318 -14.04 -13.60 -11.89
CA ARG A 318 -13.95 -14.93 -11.29
C ARG A 318 -12.79 -15.03 -10.28
N ILE A 319 -11.76 -14.21 -10.47
CA ILE A 319 -10.63 -14.14 -9.57
C ILE A 319 -11.04 -13.59 -8.21
N PRO A 320 -10.29 -13.90 -7.13
CA PRO A 320 -10.55 -13.37 -5.81
C PRO A 320 -10.50 -11.86 -5.75
N VAL A 321 -11.39 -11.28 -4.92
CA VAL A 321 -11.45 -9.84 -4.63
C VAL A 321 -11.35 -9.62 -3.14
N VAL A 322 -10.41 -8.77 -2.73
CA VAL A 322 -10.19 -8.30 -1.36
C VAL A 322 -10.65 -6.84 -1.27
N CYS A 323 -11.39 -6.49 -0.22
CA CYS A 323 -11.73 -5.10 0.08
C CYS A 323 -10.88 -4.56 1.22
N ALA A 324 -10.32 -3.36 1.05
CA ALA A 324 -9.62 -2.62 2.08
C ALA A 324 -10.24 -1.23 2.28
N GLY A 325 -9.98 -0.64 3.46
CA GLY A 325 -10.44 0.71 3.80
C GLY A 325 -11.45 0.74 4.94
N ARG A 326 -10.95 0.87 6.18
CA ARG A 326 -11.76 0.93 7.40
C ARG A 326 -12.78 -0.22 7.53
N MET A 327 -12.37 -1.41 7.11
CA MET A 327 -13.21 -2.60 7.16
C MET A 327 -13.54 -2.99 8.60
N ASN A 328 -14.82 -3.25 8.84
CA ASN A 328 -15.29 -3.91 10.06
C ASN A 328 -15.16 -5.43 9.90
N PRO A 329 -14.51 -6.15 10.82
CA PRO A 329 -14.29 -7.60 10.67
C PRO A 329 -15.58 -8.41 10.57
N LYS A 330 -16.64 -8.03 11.31
CA LYS A 330 -17.93 -8.71 11.28
C LYS A 330 -18.64 -8.52 9.94
N THR A 331 -18.73 -7.27 9.46
CA THR A 331 -19.29 -6.97 8.14
C THR A 331 -18.51 -7.67 7.02
N ALA A 332 -17.18 -7.71 7.13
CA ALA A 332 -16.34 -8.44 6.18
C ALA A 332 -16.65 -9.94 6.18
N ALA A 333 -16.84 -10.55 7.34
CA ALA A 333 -17.21 -11.96 7.46
C ALA A 333 -18.58 -12.26 6.84
N GLU A 334 -19.56 -11.38 7.04
CA GLU A 334 -20.89 -11.47 6.43
C GLU A 334 -20.83 -11.37 4.88
N SER A 335 -20.04 -10.43 4.35
CA SER A 335 -19.83 -10.27 2.91
C SER A 335 -19.13 -11.49 2.29
N ILE A 336 -18.14 -12.04 2.96
CA ILE A 336 -17.42 -13.24 2.52
C ILE A 336 -18.34 -14.47 2.57
N ALA A 337 -19.12 -14.64 3.64
CA ALA A 337 -20.08 -15.75 3.77
C ALA A 337 -21.16 -15.71 2.69
N ALA A 338 -21.54 -14.51 2.25
CA ALA A 338 -22.50 -14.29 1.17
C ALA A 338 -21.87 -14.38 -0.24
N GLY A 339 -20.55 -14.63 -0.36
CA GLY A 339 -19.85 -14.71 -1.65
C GLY A 339 -19.66 -13.36 -2.35
N ARG A 340 -19.86 -12.24 -1.66
CA ARG A 340 -19.68 -10.89 -2.21
C ARG A 340 -18.23 -10.40 -2.17
N LEU A 341 -17.39 -11.03 -1.34
CA LEU A 341 -15.94 -10.86 -1.26
C LEU A 341 -15.25 -12.21 -1.06
N ASP A 342 -13.94 -12.25 -1.28
CA ASP A 342 -13.11 -13.43 -1.00
C ASP A 342 -12.19 -13.23 0.20
N GLY A 343 -11.81 -12.00 0.51
CA GLY A 343 -10.98 -11.64 1.65
C GLY A 343 -11.15 -10.18 2.09
N ALA A 344 -10.64 -9.87 3.25
CA ALA A 344 -10.69 -8.52 3.81
C ALA A 344 -9.30 -8.01 4.19
N GLY A 345 -9.00 -6.78 3.76
CA GLY A 345 -7.74 -6.09 3.97
C GLY A 345 -7.74 -5.21 5.21
N PHE A 346 -6.79 -5.48 6.09
CA PHE A 346 -6.54 -4.68 7.29
C PHE A 346 -5.07 -4.26 7.30
N ALA A 347 -4.80 -3.01 7.67
CA ALA A 347 -3.44 -2.50 7.76
C ALA A 347 -3.16 -1.92 9.15
N ARG A 348 -3.74 -0.76 9.45
CA ARG A 348 -3.49 -0.01 10.68
C ARG A 348 -3.88 -0.76 11.97
N GLN A 349 -4.82 -1.69 11.90
CA GLN A 349 -5.19 -2.53 13.05
C GLN A 349 -4.03 -3.41 13.47
N PHE A 350 -3.22 -3.94 12.54
CA PHE A 350 -2.00 -4.68 12.88
C PHE A 350 -0.90 -3.83 13.52
N LEU A 351 -0.87 -2.51 13.25
CA LEU A 351 0.02 -1.60 13.98
C LEU A 351 -0.46 -1.37 15.41
N ALA A 352 -1.77 -1.25 15.60
CA ALA A 352 -2.35 -1.04 16.92
C ALA A 352 -2.24 -2.30 17.79
N ASP A 353 -2.50 -3.47 17.22
CA ASP A 353 -2.46 -4.75 17.90
C ASP A 353 -2.11 -5.86 16.90
N GLN A 354 -0.91 -6.43 17.00
CA GLN A 354 -0.51 -7.52 16.12
C GLN A 354 -1.24 -8.83 16.40
N GLU A 355 -1.74 -9.02 17.63
CA GLU A 355 -2.43 -10.23 18.09
C GLU A 355 -3.94 -10.20 17.82
N TRP A 356 -4.48 -9.13 17.22
CA TRP A 356 -5.93 -8.93 17.12
C TRP A 356 -6.67 -10.07 16.44
N VAL A 357 -6.08 -10.70 15.39
CA VAL A 357 -6.70 -11.85 14.71
C VAL A 357 -6.74 -13.08 15.63
N THR A 358 -5.64 -13.36 16.31
CA THR A 358 -5.57 -14.45 17.29
C THR A 358 -6.59 -14.25 18.42
N LYS A 359 -6.71 -13.02 18.95
CA LYS A 359 -7.69 -12.68 19.98
C LYS A 359 -9.13 -12.90 19.50
N MET A 360 -9.45 -12.54 18.26
CA MET A 360 -10.75 -12.83 17.66
C MET A 360 -11.01 -14.34 17.50
N MET A 361 -9.98 -15.12 17.16
CA MET A 361 -10.12 -16.59 17.04
C MET A 361 -10.29 -17.29 18.39
N GLU A 362 -9.90 -16.65 19.47
CA GLU A 362 -9.93 -17.16 20.83
C GLU A 362 -11.06 -16.53 21.68
N ASP A 363 -12.01 -15.84 21.05
CA ASP A 363 -13.13 -15.15 21.72
C ASP A 363 -12.68 -14.15 22.80
N ARG A 364 -11.59 -13.39 22.52
CA ARG A 364 -10.98 -12.38 23.41
C ARG A 364 -11.00 -10.98 22.79
N GLU A 365 -12.08 -10.60 22.10
CA GLU A 365 -12.20 -9.33 21.39
C GLU A 365 -12.07 -8.12 22.32
N GLU A 366 -12.47 -8.23 23.60
CA GLU A 366 -12.33 -7.16 24.58
C GLU A 366 -10.87 -6.83 24.93
N GLU A 367 -9.93 -7.72 24.62
CA GLU A 367 -8.49 -7.48 24.78
C GLU A 367 -7.87 -6.79 23.56
N ILE A 368 -8.61 -6.63 22.46
CA ILE A 368 -8.09 -6.01 21.24
C ILE A 368 -7.88 -4.52 21.48
N ARG A 369 -6.65 -4.04 21.23
CA ARG A 369 -6.33 -2.63 21.16
C ARG A 369 -6.79 -2.06 19.82
N PRO A 370 -7.87 -1.27 19.75
CA PRO A 370 -8.40 -0.81 18.48
C PRO A 370 -7.54 0.29 17.85
N CYS A 371 -7.46 0.29 16.52
CA CYS A 371 -6.95 1.45 15.79
C CYS A 371 -7.91 2.62 15.91
N ILE A 372 -7.47 3.75 16.45
CA ILE A 372 -8.28 4.95 16.63
C ILE A 372 -8.36 5.87 15.39
N LEU A 373 -7.84 5.43 14.27
CA LEU A 373 -7.91 6.11 12.96
C LEU A 373 -7.31 7.53 12.94
N CYS A 374 -6.36 7.82 13.84
CA CYS A 374 -5.77 9.14 14.03
C CYS A 374 -4.74 9.54 12.97
N HIS A 375 -4.22 8.61 12.19
CA HIS A 375 -3.14 8.79 11.20
C HIS A 375 -1.82 9.38 11.76
N ASN A 376 -1.68 9.51 13.06
CA ASN A 376 -0.57 10.24 13.67
C ASN A 376 0.76 9.45 13.60
N GLY A 377 0.79 8.25 14.14
CA GLY A 377 2.03 7.43 14.18
C GLY A 377 2.30 6.64 12.89
N CYS A 378 1.27 6.27 12.14
CA CYS A 378 1.42 5.51 10.90
C CYS A 378 1.66 6.43 9.70
N PHE A 379 0.59 7.02 9.17
CA PHE A 379 0.61 7.80 7.95
C PHE A 379 1.50 9.06 8.03
N ASN A 380 1.44 9.80 9.15
CA ASN A 380 2.19 11.03 9.28
C ASN A 380 3.71 10.79 9.41
N MET A 381 4.11 9.66 9.98
CA MET A 381 5.52 9.31 10.17
C MET A 381 6.15 8.69 8.90
N CYS A 382 5.41 7.86 8.16
CA CYS A 382 5.94 7.19 6.98
C CYS A 382 5.95 8.07 5.71
N HIS A 383 5.24 9.21 5.73
CA HIS A 383 5.24 10.15 4.62
C HIS A 383 6.07 11.39 4.94
N TYR A 384 7.20 11.52 4.25
CA TYR A 384 7.99 12.75 4.29
C TYR A 384 7.22 13.90 3.64
N LYS A 385 6.90 14.91 4.43
CA LYS A 385 6.15 16.10 3.98
C LYS A 385 7.02 17.35 3.80
N GLY A 386 8.33 17.17 3.76
CA GLY A 386 9.27 18.29 3.66
C GLY A 386 9.42 19.12 4.93
N VAL A 387 8.74 18.73 6.00
CA VAL A 387 8.86 19.37 7.34
C VAL A 387 9.81 18.54 8.17
N PRO A 388 10.91 19.11 8.72
CA PRO A 388 11.77 18.38 9.64
C PRO A 388 10.95 17.94 10.86
N ASN A 389 11.00 16.65 11.18
CA ASN A 389 10.54 16.16 12.46
C ASN A 389 11.65 16.41 13.49
N ASP A 390 11.30 16.81 14.71
CA ASP A 390 12.23 16.97 15.83
C ASP A 390 12.79 15.63 16.35
N GLN A 391 12.61 14.55 15.59
CA GLN A 391 13.09 13.21 15.90
C GLN A 391 14.35 12.90 15.09
N GLU A 392 15.22 12.08 15.65
CA GLU A 392 16.37 11.56 14.91
C GLU A 392 15.91 10.86 13.63
N LEU A 393 16.58 11.17 12.52
CA LEU A 393 16.26 10.62 11.20
C LEU A 393 16.23 9.08 11.20
N SER A 394 17.09 8.44 11.99
CA SER A 394 17.14 6.99 12.17
C SER A 394 15.87 6.38 12.80
N ASP A 395 15.07 7.20 13.50
CA ASP A 395 13.87 6.75 14.21
C ASP A 395 12.57 6.93 13.43
N SER A 396 12.55 7.81 12.44
CA SER A 396 11.30 8.34 11.91
C SER A 396 11.09 8.20 10.41
N LEU A 397 12.14 7.94 9.62
CA LEU A 397 12.02 8.10 8.17
C LEU A 397 11.33 6.96 7.45
N HIS A 398 11.32 5.75 7.99
CA HIS A 398 11.01 4.58 7.18
C HIS A 398 9.88 3.72 7.71
N LEU A 399 9.73 3.63 9.01
CA LEU A 399 8.82 2.68 9.62
C LEU A 399 7.63 3.37 10.28
N SER A 400 6.45 2.80 10.09
CA SER A 400 5.24 3.24 10.76
C SER A 400 5.34 3.10 12.27
N ARG A 401 4.68 4.02 12.98
CA ARG A 401 4.48 3.98 14.43
C ARG A 401 3.00 3.97 14.72
N CYS A 402 2.60 3.67 15.95
CA CYS A 402 1.21 3.73 16.36
C CYS A 402 1.04 4.57 17.61
N ALA A 403 0.08 5.50 17.60
CA ALA A 403 -0.19 6.36 18.75
C ALA A 403 -0.73 5.61 19.97
N VAL A 404 -1.33 4.43 19.77
CA VAL A 404 -1.87 3.58 20.84
C VAL A 404 -1.00 2.36 21.15
N ASN A 405 0.10 2.16 20.42
CA ASN A 405 1.03 1.05 20.62
C ASN A 405 2.48 1.53 20.49
N ALA A 406 3.11 1.81 21.61
CA ALA A 406 4.48 2.33 21.65
C ALA A 406 5.55 1.31 21.18
N GLU A 407 5.22 0.01 21.20
CA GLU A 407 6.16 -1.05 20.79
C GLU A 407 6.23 -1.23 19.27
N THR A 408 5.24 -0.71 18.53
CA THR A 408 5.17 -0.89 17.07
C THR A 408 6.43 -0.41 16.38
N MET A 409 7.16 -1.33 15.73
CA MET A 409 8.44 -1.07 15.03
C MET A 409 9.53 -0.46 15.94
N GLN A 410 9.47 -0.70 17.26
CA GLN A 410 10.43 -0.18 18.24
C GLN A 410 10.80 -1.19 19.32
N TRP A 411 10.68 -2.47 19.08
CA TRP A 411 10.90 -3.53 20.07
C TRP A 411 12.28 -3.50 20.75
N ASP A 412 13.29 -3.01 20.07
CA ASP A 412 14.64 -2.94 20.63
C ASP A 412 14.84 -1.74 21.56
N ARG A 413 14.00 -0.71 21.47
CA ARG A 413 14.10 0.54 22.23
C ARG A 413 13.00 0.73 23.27
N HIS A 414 11.82 0.23 22.99
CA HIS A 414 10.60 0.43 23.79
C HIS A 414 9.91 -0.89 24.11
N PHE A 415 10.71 -1.92 24.44
CA PHE A 415 10.14 -3.20 24.86
C PHE A 415 9.51 -3.04 26.24
N ILE A 416 8.22 -3.38 26.35
CA ILE A 416 7.45 -3.35 27.60
C ILE A 416 7.29 -4.79 28.08
N GLU A 417 8.06 -5.19 29.10
CA GLU A 417 7.90 -6.52 29.69
C GLU A 417 6.57 -6.62 30.45
N LYS A 418 5.82 -7.70 30.19
CA LYS A 418 4.67 -8.05 31.01
C LYS A 418 5.17 -8.38 32.41
N THR A 419 4.77 -7.59 33.40
CA THR A 419 5.15 -7.86 34.81
C THR A 419 4.52 -9.17 35.27
N LYS A 420 5.30 -9.98 35.99
CA LYS A 420 4.80 -11.20 36.64
C LYS A 420 3.80 -10.92 37.79
N ASN A 421 3.86 -9.69 38.33
CA ASN A 421 2.97 -9.23 39.40
C ASN A 421 2.27 -7.94 38.96
N PRO A 422 1.16 -7.99 38.21
CA PRO A 422 0.44 -6.82 37.77
C PRO A 422 -0.07 -6.03 38.99
N ARG A 423 0.45 -4.80 39.17
CA ARG A 423 -0.08 -3.88 40.16
C ARG A 423 -1.37 -3.29 39.62
N ARG A 424 -2.43 -3.21 40.45
CA ARG A 424 -3.63 -2.47 40.08
C ARG A 424 -3.28 -0.99 39.90
N VAL A 425 -3.48 -0.47 38.67
CA VAL A 425 -3.29 0.95 38.39
C VAL A 425 -4.61 1.66 38.62
N TYR A 426 -4.62 2.62 39.52
CA TYR A 426 -5.79 3.46 39.77
C TYR A 426 -5.65 4.75 38.96
N TYR A 427 -6.53 4.98 37.99
CA TYR A 427 -6.62 6.25 37.28
C TYR A 427 -7.49 7.22 38.07
N ARG A 428 -6.92 8.35 38.45
CA ARG A 428 -7.68 9.45 39.02
C ARG A 428 -8.24 10.31 37.90
N ARG A 429 -9.51 10.15 37.57
CA ARG A 429 -10.20 11.04 36.63
C ARG A 429 -10.57 12.33 37.36
N ARG A 430 -9.97 13.45 36.99
CA ARG A 430 -10.39 14.76 37.51
C ARG A 430 -11.66 15.19 36.78
N ASN A 431 -12.76 15.24 37.51
CA ASN A 431 -14.01 15.75 36.95
C ASN A 431 -13.93 17.27 36.85
N ARG A 432 -14.01 17.82 35.64
CA ARG A 432 -13.84 19.28 35.41
C ARG A 432 -14.98 20.14 35.96
N ARG A 433 -16.09 19.53 36.41
CA ARG A 433 -17.28 20.27 36.87
C ARG A 433 -17.38 20.43 38.37
N ASP A 434 -16.83 19.57 39.18
CA ASP A 434 -17.01 19.58 40.64
C ASP A 434 -15.75 19.43 41.47
N GLY A 435 -14.59 19.29 40.85
CA GLY A 435 -13.33 19.09 41.58
C GLY A 435 -13.21 17.76 42.33
N SER A 436 -14.20 16.88 42.28
CA SER A 436 -14.18 15.60 42.93
C SER A 436 -13.34 14.56 42.16
N CYS A 437 -12.64 13.72 42.87
CA CYS A 437 -11.87 12.61 42.31
C CYS A 437 -12.63 11.28 42.55
N GLN A 438 -13.10 10.65 41.49
CA GLN A 438 -13.61 9.29 41.58
C GLN A 438 -12.49 8.29 41.19
N SER A 439 -12.27 7.28 42.01
CA SER A 439 -11.40 6.15 41.69
C SER A 439 -12.15 5.13 40.85
N VAL A 440 -11.68 4.86 39.62
CA VAL A 440 -12.21 3.78 38.80
C VAL A 440 -11.28 2.58 38.96
N LYS A 441 -11.85 1.43 39.36
CA LYS A 441 -11.14 0.15 39.31
C LYS A 441 -11.04 -0.29 37.85
N ALA A 442 -9.83 -0.45 37.34
CA ALA A 442 -9.64 -1.21 36.11
C ALA A 442 -9.73 -2.70 36.47
N SER A 443 -10.65 -3.39 35.82
CA SER A 443 -10.82 -4.85 35.86
C SER A 443 -9.72 -5.52 35.03
#